data_19ae44f30f08b59e1700b316473938e4
#
_entry.id   19ae44f30f08b59e1700b316473938e4
#
_cell.length_a   1.000
_cell.length_b   1.000
_cell.length_c   1.000
_cell.angle_alpha   90.00
_cell.angle_beta   90.00
_cell.angle_gamma   90.00
#
_symmetry.space_group_name_H-M   'P 1'
#
loop_
_entity.id
_entity.type
_entity.pdbx_description
1 polymer ?
#
loop_
_entity_poly.entity_id
_entity_poly.type
_entity_poly.pdbx_seq_one_letter_code
_entity_poly.pdbx_strand_id
1 'polypeptide(L)'
;MSGSRLLRPEVRLPSALAGEILNHCRSVRPEEGCGLVASDSSGEPVAVIPVTNALHSPVRYQMETREQFDAMKRLRREGWSLWAIFHSHPHSEPAPSPTDIRLAFYPDCLYLIAGLGTDPPMIRCFTIVDGKVWESPLRLVS
;
A
#
# COMPACT_ATOMS: atom_id res chain seq x y z
N MET A 1 24.04 2.68 -7.33
CA MET A 1 24.16 3.62 -6.22
C MET A 1 22.99 3.51 -5.27
N SER A 2 23.27 3.28 -4.02
CA SER A 2 22.22 3.19 -3.02
C SER A 2 21.41 4.49 -2.91
N GLY A 3 22.07 5.66 -3.13
CA GLY A 3 21.40 6.96 -3.06
C GLY A 3 20.26 7.13 -4.05
N SER A 4 20.44 6.65 -5.30
CA SER A 4 19.39 6.79 -6.32
C SER A 4 18.17 5.93 -6.00
N ARG A 5 18.37 4.81 -5.31
CA ARG A 5 17.27 3.96 -4.86
C ARG A 5 16.46 4.61 -3.74
N LEU A 6 17.12 5.39 -2.88
CA LEU A 6 16.49 6.08 -1.76
C LEU A 6 15.79 7.36 -2.18
N LEU A 7 16.27 8.00 -3.26
CA LEU A 7 15.71 9.23 -3.79
C LEU A 7 14.79 8.89 -4.97
N ARG A 8 13.73 8.13 -4.68
CA ARG A 8 12.80 7.73 -5.72
C ARG A 8 12.21 8.94 -6.42
N PRO A 9 12.11 8.88 -7.76
CA PRO A 9 11.38 9.90 -8.49
C PRO A 9 9.89 9.82 -8.16
N GLU A 10 9.12 10.75 -8.71
CA GLU A 10 7.68 10.76 -8.57
C GLU A 10 7.09 9.40 -8.93
N VAL A 11 6.20 8.91 -8.07
CA VAL A 11 5.47 7.67 -8.28
C VAL A 11 4.10 8.02 -8.87
N ARG A 12 3.71 7.35 -9.95
CA ARG A 12 2.44 7.59 -10.62
C ARG A 12 1.46 6.48 -10.29
N LEU A 13 0.27 6.87 -9.86
CA LEU A 13 -0.80 5.94 -9.53
C LEU A 13 -2.06 6.35 -10.28
N PRO A 14 -2.64 5.46 -11.12
CA PRO A 14 -3.90 5.79 -11.78
C PRO A 14 -4.98 6.16 -10.78
N SER A 15 -5.70 7.23 -11.07
CA SER A 15 -6.78 7.72 -10.19
C SER A 15 -7.83 6.64 -9.92
N ALA A 16 -8.11 5.80 -10.92
CA ALA A 16 -9.07 4.70 -10.73
C ALA A 16 -8.61 3.74 -9.64
N LEU A 17 -7.32 3.41 -9.60
CA LEU A 17 -6.77 2.50 -8.59
C LEU A 17 -6.74 3.17 -7.22
N ALA A 18 -6.39 4.46 -7.17
CA ALA A 18 -6.45 5.22 -5.93
C ALA A 18 -7.86 5.21 -5.36
N GLY A 19 -8.86 5.37 -6.22
CA GLY A 19 -10.27 5.29 -5.82
C GLY A 19 -10.65 3.92 -5.24
N GLU A 20 -10.16 2.85 -5.84
CA GLU A 20 -10.40 1.49 -5.32
C GLU A 20 -9.77 1.31 -3.94
N ILE A 21 -8.55 1.79 -3.75
CA ILE A 21 -7.88 1.73 -2.45
C ILE A 21 -8.72 2.47 -1.40
N LEU A 22 -9.11 3.71 -1.69
CA LEU A 22 -9.87 4.54 -0.75
C LEU A 22 -11.24 3.95 -0.46
N ASN A 23 -11.92 3.42 -1.47
CA ASN A 23 -13.25 2.80 -1.28
C ASN A 23 -13.16 1.59 -0.36
N HIS A 24 -12.16 0.73 -0.56
CA HIS A 24 -11.97 -0.42 0.31
C HIS A 24 -11.67 0.02 1.74
N CYS A 25 -10.73 0.95 1.92
CA CYS A 25 -10.35 1.40 3.25
C CYS A 25 -11.51 2.07 3.99
N ARG A 26 -12.33 2.84 3.29
CA ARG A 26 -13.53 3.43 3.88
C ARG A 26 -14.55 2.37 4.28
N SER A 27 -14.69 1.33 3.47
CA SER A 27 -15.71 0.30 3.69
C SER A 27 -15.46 -0.52 4.95
N VAL A 28 -14.21 -0.59 5.43
CA VAL A 28 -13.87 -1.37 6.62
C VAL A 28 -13.64 -0.52 7.86
N ARG A 29 -13.83 0.81 7.76
CA ARG A 29 -13.72 1.66 8.95
C ARG A 29 -14.62 1.14 10.07
N PRO A 30 -14.18 1.23 11.33
CA PRO A 30 -12.98 1.89 11.86
C PRO A 30 -11.71 1.05 11.85
N GLU A 31 -11.71 -0.12 11.20
CA GLU A 31 -10.50 -0.94 11.09
C GLU A 31 -9.54 -0.36 10.05
N GLU A 32 -8.26 -0.66 10.20
CA GLU A 32 -7.31 -0.42 9.12
C GLU A 32 -7.62 -1.34 7.97
N GLY A 33 -7.84 -0.77 6.78
CA GLY A 33 -7.96 -1.55 5.55
C GLY A 33 -6.57 -1.93 5.06
N CYS A 34 -6.46 -2.99 4.27
CA CYS A 34 -5.18 -3.40 3.71
C CYS A 34 -5.38 -4.15 2.40
N GLY A 35 -4.29 -4.32 1.66
CA GLY A 35 -4.30 -5.06 0.42
C GLY A 35 -3.03 -4.86 -0.39
N LEU A 36 -3.07 -5.31 -1.62
CA LEU A 36 -1.94 -5.30 -2.54
C LEU A 36 -2.29 -4.50 -3.79
N VAL A 37 -1.25 -3.93 -4.41
CA VAL A 37 -1.36 -3.36 -5.76
C VAL A 37 -0.39 -4.13 -6.65
N ALA A 38 -0.89 -4.64 -7.75
CA ALA A 38 -0.11 -5.41 -8.71
C ALA A 38 0.32 -4.53 -9.88
N SER A 39 1.52 -4.80 -10.40
CA SER A 39 2.00 -4.17 -11.64
C SER A 39 2.14 -5.22 -12.73
N ASP A 40 2.02 -4.77 -13.99
CA ASP A 40 2.23 -5.64 -15.15
C ASP A 40 3.72 -5.79 -15.46
N SER A 41 4.03 -6.46 -16.57
CA SER A 41 5.41 -6.73 -16.96
C SER A 41 6.19 -5.47 -17.33
N SER A 42 5.51 -4.35 -17.61
CA SER A 42 6.18 -3.07 -17.87
C SER A 42 6.38 -2.26 -16.59
N GLY A 43 5.93 -2.76 -15.44
CA GLY A 43 6.06 -2.08 -14.16
C GLY A 43 4.93 -1.10 -13.85
N GLU A 44 3.87 -1.08 -14.68
CA GLU A 44 2.74 -0.18 -14.45
C GLU A 44 1.72 -0.81 -13.50
N PRO A 45 1.23 -0.08 -12.50
CA PRO A 45 0.19 -0.63 -11.62
C PRO A 45 -1.11 -0.85 -12.38
N VAL A 46 -1.69 -2.05 -12.22
CA VAL A 46 -2.84 -2.47 -13.02
C VAL A 46 -4.01 -2.98 -12.19
N ALA A 47 -3.80 -3.37 -10.95
CA ALA A 47 -4.89 -3.96 -10.16
C ALA A 47 -4.71 -3.72 -8.66
N VAL A 48 -5.82 -3.47 -7.98
CA VAL A 48 -5.87 -3.42 -6.52
C VAL A 48 -6.53 -4.70 -6.04
N ILE A 49 -5.90 -5.36 -5.08
CA ILE A 49 -6.41 -6.60 -4.50
C ILE A 49 -6.63 -6.35 -3.00
N PRO A 50 -7.87 -6.05 -2.59
CA PRO A 50 -8.18 -5.87 -1.17
C PRO A 50 -8.01 -7.19 -0.41
N VAL A 51 -7.56 -7.08 0.83
CA VAL A 51 -7.37 -8.23 1.72
C VAL A 51 -7.98 -7.89 3.07
N THR A 52 -8.56 -8.87 3.74
CA THR A 52 -9.12 -8.68 5.07
C THR A 52 -8.00 -8.44 6.09
N ASN A 53 -8.21 -7.47 6.98
CA ASN A 53 -7.36 -7.27 8.14
C ASN A 53 -7.76 -8.29 9.21
N ALA A 54 -6.94 -9.33 9.38
CA ALA A 54 -7.24 -10.43 10.31
C ALA A 54 -7.32 -9.96 11.77
N LEU A 55 -6.68 -8.84 12.10
CA LEU A 55 -6.70 -8.30 13.46
C LEU A 55 -7.95 -7.47 13.75
N HIS A 56 -8.68 -7.07 12.72
CA HIS A 56 -9.85 -6.20 12.87
C HIS A 56 -9.59 -5.00 13.76
N SER A 57 -8.39 -4.40 13.61
CA SER A 57 -7.90 -3.34 14.50
C SER A 57 -7.89 -1.98 13.82
N PRO A 58 -8.21 -0.90 14.57
CA PRO A 58 -8.10 0.46 14.02
C PRO A 58 -6.68 1.02 14.05
N VAL A 59 -5.71 0.30 14.63
CA VAL A 59 -4.34 0.80 14.81
C VAL A 59 -3.26 -0.13 14.28
N ARG A 60 -3.62 -1.32 13.78
CA ARG A 60 -2.70 -2.28 13.18
C ARG A 60 -3.41 -3.14 12.16
N TYR A 61 -2.64 -3.74 11.28
CA TYR A 61 -3.19 -4.71 10.35
C TYR A 61 -2.28 -5.92 10.21
N GLN A 62 -2.89 -7.03 9.87
CA GLN A 62 -2.22 -8.23 9.42
C GLN A 62 -3.11 -8.83 8.35
N MET A 63 -2.58 -9.03 7.16
CA MET A 63 -3.37 -9.62 6.08
C MET A 63 -3.80 -11.03 6.44
N GLU A 64 -5.07 -11.35 6.19
CA GLU A 64 -5.56 -12.71 6.39
C GLU A 64 -4.72 -13.66 5.53
N THR A 65 -4.18 -14.71 6.15
CA THR A 65 -3.15 -15.55 5.54
C THR A 65 -3.60 -16.19 4.24
N ARG A 66 -4.80 -16.75 4.19
CA ARG A 66 -5.29 -17.43 3.00
C ARG A 66 -5.54 -16.46 1.85
N GLU A 67 -6.14 -15.30 2.16
CA GLU A 67 -6.39 -14.28 1.16
C GLU A 67 -5.08 -13.74 0.58
N GLN A 68 -4.08 -13.52 1.44
CA GLN A 68 -2.77 -13.07 0.99
C GLN A 68 -2.12 -14.10 0.06
N PHE A 69 -2.19 -15.36 0.44
CA PHE A 69 -1.65 -16.46 -0.37
C PHE A 69 -2.35 -16.53 -1.72
N ASP A 70 -3.67 -16.47 -1.74
CA ASP A 70 -4.45 -16.50 -2.98
C ASP A 70 -4.15 -15.30 -3.86
N ALA A 71 -3.95 -14.12 -3.27
CA ALA A 71 -3.57 -12.92 -4.01
C ALA A 71 -2.20 -13.09 -4.68
N MET A 72 -1.23 -13.62 -3.96
CA MET A 72 0.11 -13.84 -4.52
C MET A 72 0.08 -14.88 -5.64
N LYS A 73 -0.76 -15.91 -5.52
CA LYS A 73 -0.96 -16.89 -6.59
C LYS A 73 -1.56 -16.22 -7.83
N ARG A 74 -2.51 -15.31 -7.62
CA ARG A 74 -3.10 -14.56 -8.74
C ARG A 74 -2.06 -13.74 -9.45
N LEU A 75 -1.18 -13.07 -8.72
CA LEU A 75 -0.10 -12.30 -9.33
C LEU A 75 0.73 -13.18 -10.27
N ARG A 76 1.16 -14.35 -9.79
CA ARG A 76 1.94 -15.27 -10.62
C ARG A 76 1.18 -15.73 -11.85
N ARG A 77 -0.09 -16.08 -11.69
CA ARG A 77 -0.93 -16.55 -12.80
C ARG A 77 -1.09 -15.51 -13.89
N GLU A 78 -1.22 -14.23 -13.49
CA GLU A 78 -1.40 -13.13 -14.43
C GLU A 78 -0.09 -12.59 -15.02
N GLY A 79 1.05 -13.06 -14.52
CA GLY A 79 2.35 -12.50 -14.92
C GLY A 79 2.61 -11.13 -14.32
N TRP A 80 1.99 -10.84 -13.19
CA TRP A 80 2.13 -9.57 -12.48
C TRP A 80 3.17 -9.65 -11.37
N SER A 81 3.61 -8.47 -10.90
CA SER A 81 4.51 -8.35 -9.76
C SER A 81 3.82 -7.57 -8.65
N LEU A 82 4.31 -7.75 -7.42
CA LEU A 82 3.85 -6.94 -6.29
C LEU A 82 4.46 -5.56 -6.40
N TRP A 83 3.62 -4.56 -6.66
CA TRP A 83 4.05 -3.18 -6.83
C TRP A 83 4.02 -2.41 -5.51
N ALA A 84 2.97 -2.63 -4.72
CA ALA A 84 2.79 -1.94 -3.44
C ALA A 84 1.94 -2.76 -2.48
N ILE A 85 2.17 -2.51 -1.21
CA ILE A 85 1.28 -2.93 -0.14
C ILE A 85 0.61 -1.67 0.37
N PHE A 86 -0.72 -1.70 0.55
CA PHE A 86 -1.41 -0.54 1.08
C PHE A 86 -2.13 -0.87 2.39
N HIS A 87 -2.25 0.14 3.23
CA HIS A 87 -3.14 0.08 4.39
C HIS A 87 -3.63 1.49 4.72
N SER A 88 -4.61 1.58 5.59
CA SER A 88 -5.17 2.87 5.98
C SER A 88 -4.92 3.17 7.44
N HIS A 89 -4.81 4.47 7.74
CA HIS A 89 -4.85 4.99 9.09
C HIS A 89 -6.19 5.71 9.25
N PRO A 90 -7.19 5.10 9.92
CA PRO A 90 -8.52 5.70 10.00
C PRO A 90 -8.56 7.02 10.75
N HIS A 91 -7.70 7.20 11.74
CA HIS A 91 -7.74 8.37 12.62
C HIS A 91 -6.41 9.11 12.73
N SER A 92 -5.31 8.51 12.29
CA SER A 92 -3.99 9.11 12.42
C SER A 92 -3.47 9.60 11.08
N GLU A 93 -2.34 10.30 11.14
CA GLU A 93 -1.64 10.80 9.97
C GLU A 93 -1.18 9.64 9.08
N PRO A 94 -1.21 9.81 7.73
CA PRO A 94 -0.79 8.74 6.82
C PRO A 94 0.74 8.62 6.71
N ALA A 95 1.39 8.39 7.84
CA ALA A 95 2.83 8.17 7.91
C ALA A 95 3.08 6.83 8.62
N PRO A 96 4.16 6.10 8.27
CA PRO A 96 4.41 4.80 8.88
C PRO A 96 4.55 4.89 10.39
N SER A 97 3.81 4.07 11.12
CA SER A 97 3.94 3.93 12.57
C SER A 97 5.20 3.11 12.89
N PRO A 98 5.67 3.12 14.14
CA PRO A 98 6.77 2.22 14.54
C PRO A 98 6.46 0.75 14.23
N THR A 99 5.21 0.33 14.40
CA THR A 99 4.79 -1.03 14.05
C THR A 99 4.86 -1.27 12.55
N ASP A 100 4.40 -0.32 11.74
CA ASP A 100 4.48 -0.41 10.28
C ASP A 100 5.92 -0.60 9.83
N ILE A 101 6.85 0.16 10.42
CA ILE A 101 8.27 0.09 10.07
C ILE A 101 8.85 -1.27 10.45
N ARG A 102 8.54 -1.74 11.65
CA ARG A 102 9.07 -3.01 12.15
C ARG A 102 8.59 -4.20 11.31
N LEU A 103 7.38 -4.14 10.80
CA LEU A 103 6.76 -5.22 10.04
C LEU A 103 6.85 -5.05 8.52
N ALA A 104 7.68 -4.12 8.05
CA ALA A 104 7.87 -3.88 6.62
C ALA A 104 8.92 -4.86 6.07
N PHE A 105 8.46 -6.00 5.58
CA PHE A 105 9.33 -7.10 5.12
C PHE A 105 9.58 -7.12 3.61
N TYR A 106 9.05 -6.15 2.87
CA TYR A 106 9.14 -6.12 1.40
C TYR A 106 9.89 -4.89 0.93
N PRO A 107 11.24 -4.92 0.96
CA PRO A 107 12.04 -3.74 0.62
C PRO A 107 11.94 -3.31 -0.85
N ASP A 108 11.51 -4.23 -1.72
CA ASP A 108 11.47 -3.96 -3.16
C ASP A 108 10.12 -3.43 -3.64
N CYS A 109 9.12 -3.32 -2.77
CA CYS A 109 7.84 -2.75 -3.15
C CYS A 109 7.58 -1.44 -2.41
N LEU A 110 6.59 -0.70 -2.90
CA LEU A 110 6.15 0.54 -2.27
C LEU A 110 5.18 0.23 -1.13
N TYR A 111 5.09 1.17 -0.18
CA TYR A 111 4.07 1.15 0.86
C TYR A 111 3.20 2.39 0.69
N LEU A 112 1.91 2.17 0.45
CA LEU A 112 0.93 3.24 0.31
C LEU A 112 0.11 3.31 1.59
N ILE A 113 0.01 4.49 2.19
CA ILE A 113 -0.79 4.67 3.40
C ILE A 113 -1.89 5.67 3.11
N ALA A 114 -3.12 5.25 3.31
CA ALA A 114 -4.30 6.08 3.11
C ALA A 114 -4.71 6.70 4.45
N GLY A 115 -4.65 8.02 4.55
CA GLY A 115 -5.13 8.74 5.72
C GLY A 115 -6.59 9.10 5.52
N LEU A 116 -7.46 8.58 6.39
CA LEU A 116 -8.90 8.80 6.31
C LEU A 116 -9.41 9.87 7.25
N GLY A 117 -8.51 10.45 8.06
CA GLY A 117 -8.86 11.48 9.02
C GLY A 117 -9.03 12.87 8.44
N THR A 118 -8.77 13.06 7.16
CA THR A 118 -8.94 14.34 6.46
C THR A 118 -9.97 14.21 5.34
N ASP A 119 -10.48 15.34 4.90
CA ASP A 119 -11.43 15.41 3.77
C ASP A 119 -10.93 16.47 2.79
N PRO A 120 -10.48 16.05 1.59
CA PRO A 120 -10.47 14.67 1.09
C PRO A 120 -9.41 13.81 1.77
N PRO A 121 -9.59 12.47 1.76
CA PRO A 121 -8.56 11.58 2.26
C PRO A 121 -7.31 11.64 1.38
N MET A 122 -6.18 11.26 1.95
CA MET A 122 -4.89 11.40 1.28
C MET A 122 -4.16 10.07 1.25
N ILE A 123 -3.43 9.80 0.16
CA ILE A 123 -2.56 8.64 0.06
C ILE A 123 -1.12 9.14 -0.03
N ARG A 124 -0.23 8.58 0.79
CA ARG A 124 1.20 8.88 0.72
C ARG A 124 1.98 7.61 0.42
N CYS A 125 3.13 7.77 -0.21
CA CYS A 125 3.94 6.67 -0.73
C CYS A 125 5.31 6.62 -0.07
N PHE A 126 5.70 5.44 0.40
CA PHE A 126 6.95 5.25 1.13
C PHE A 126 7.72 4.04 0.63
N THR A 127 9.04 4.09 0.81
CA THR A 127 9.92 2.93 0.73
C THR A 127 10.46 2.69 2.13
N ILE A 128 10.45 1.44 2.58
CA ILE A 128 10.93 1.08 3.93
C ILE A 128 11.92 -0.06 3.79
N VAL A 129 13.17 0.21 4.17
CA VAL A 129 14.27 -0.76 4.05
C VAL A 129 15.10 -0.70 5.33
N ASP A 130 15.24 -1.84 6.00
CA ASP A 130 16.06 -1.96 7.21
C ASP A 130 15.71 -0.90 8.26
N GLY A 131 14.42 -0.68 8.48
CA GLY A 131 13.93 0.27 9.47
C GLY A 131 14.01 1.72 9.06
N LYS A 132 14.47 2.02 7.84
CA LYS A 132 14.59 3.38 7.33
C LYS A 132 13.46 3.67 6.36
N VAL A 133 12.92 4.89 6.44
CA VAL A 133 11.74 5.31 5.69
C VAL A 133 12.11 6.47 4.77
N TRP A 134 11.69 6.37 3.51
CA TRP A 134 11.78 7.47 2.54
C TRP A 134 10.42 7.67 1.92
N GLU A 135 10.00 8.93 1.85
CA GLU A 135 8.76 9.27 1.17
C GLU A 135 9.04 9.64 -0.28
N SER A 136 8.20 9.16 -1.20
CA SER A 136 8.24 9.56 -2.60
C SER A 136 7.02 10.41 -2.90
N PRO A 137 7.16 11.45 -3.74
CA PRO A 137 5.98 12.18 -4.22
C PRO A 137 5.05 11.23 -4.95
N LEU A 138 3.77 11.31 -4.68
CA LEU A 138 2.75 10.48 -5.33
C LEU A 138 1.87 11.37 -6.20
N ARG A 139 1.80 11.04 -7.49
CA ARG A 139 0.97 11.78 -8.44
C ARG A 139 -0.13 10.87 -8.97
N LEU A 140 -1.37 11.31 -8.83
CA LEU A 140 -2.51 10.62 -9.42
C LEU A 140 -2.60 10.99 -10.89
N VAL A 141 -2.79 10.00 -11.76
CA VAL A 141 -2.86 10.21 -13.20
C VAL A 141 -4.14 9.61 -13.77
N SER A 142 -4.54 10.10 -14.93
CA SER A 142 -5.76 9.63 -15.60
C SER A 142 -5.62 8.22 -16.13
#